data_fa78159b8a098a7fdcd9b201958f54c7
#
_entry.id   fa78159b8a098a7fdcd9b201958f54c7
#
_cell.length_a   1.000
_cell.length_b   1.000
_cell.length_c   1.000
_cell.angle_alpha   90.00
_cell.angle_beta   90.00
_cell.angle_gamma   90.00
#
_symmetry.space_group_name_H-M   'P 1'
#
loop_
_entity.id
_entity.type
_entity.pdbx_description
1 polymer ?
#
loop_
_entity_poly.entity_id
_entity_poly.type
_entity_poly.pdbx_seq_one_letter_code
_entity_poly.pdbx_strand_id
1 'polypeptide(L)'
;MSRAEGQLALWESYASSADEVGTPWARWMRHYGDESTIECYASPIYARDILSEHVWDRVAGAVLTSATLTALGSFDHLMQQSGLPADTKLARVESPFDASLGRFVVPSMTSDPSAPAAHTAELVALLPALLASSQGTLVLFSSKRQLQEVVDELAPRFESELLIQGVMSKAEILDAHRHRIDSGKSSTIFGLASFAEGVDLPGDYCGHVII
;
A
#
# COMPACT_ATOMS: atom_id res chain seq x y z
N MET A 1 -19.92 21.66 -2.74
CA MET A 1 -20.38 21.65 -1.33
C MET A 1 -19.73 22.85 -0.63
N SER A 2 -20.52 23.70 0.00
CA SER A 2 -19.98 24.83 0.78
C SER A 2 -19.37 24.29 2.10
N ARG A 3 -18.52 25.09 2.75
CA ARG A 3 -17.92 24.73 4.06
C ARG A 3 -18.99 24.48 5.13
N ALA A 4 -20.08 25.24 5.09
CA ALA A 4 -21.20 25.09 6.04
C ALA A 4 -21.98 23.79 5.81
N GLU A 5 -22.23 23.42 4.57
CA GLU A 5 -22.88 22.14 4.21
C GLU A 5 -22.04 20.95 4.66
N GLY A 6 -20.71 21.02 4.47
CA GLY A 6 -19.80 19.98 4.93
C GLY A 6 -19.77 19.82 6.46
N GLN A 7 -19.84 20.92 7.21
CA GLN A 7 -19.94 20.87 8.66
C GLN A 7 -21.27 20.28 9.14
N LEU A 8 -22.38 20.68 8.51
CA LEU A 8 -23.70 20.13 8.82
C LEU A 8 -23.73 18.62 8.59
N ALA A 9 -23.29 18.16 7.42
CA ALA A 9 -23.22 16.74 7.09
C ALA A 9 -22.35 15.94 8.09
N LEU A 10 -21.24 16.52 8.56
CA LEU A 10 -20.40 15.91 9.59
C LEU A 10 -21.20 15.68 10.89
N TRP A 11 -21.87 16.71 11.42
CA TRP A 11 -22.62 16.60 12.65
C TRP A 11 -23.86 15.71 12.53
N GLU A 12 -24.54 15.74 11.40
CA GLU A 12 -25.62 14.79 11.10
C GLU A 12 -25.11 13.35 11.11
N SER A 13 -23.90 13.09 10.57
CA SER A 13 -23.29 11.76 10.62
C SER A 13 -23.04 11.29 12.05
N TYR A 14 -22.63 12.18 12.95
CA TYR A 14 -22.41 11.85 14.37
C TYR A 14 -23.72 11.67 15.15
N ALA A 15 -24.79 12.34 14.72
CA ALA A 15 -26.11 12.25 15.36
C ALA A 15 -26.89 11.02 14.92
N SER A 16 -26.57 10.44 13.74
CA SER A 16 -27.26 9.26 13.23
C SER A 16 -26.87 7.99 14.00
N SER A 17 -27.84 7.11 14.22
CA SER A 17 -27.61 5.81 14.87
C SER A 17 -26.90 4.85 13.90
N ALA A 18 -26.15 3.88 14.43
CA ALA A 18 -25.45 2.87 13.63
C ALA A 18 -26.41 1.91 12.90
N ASP A 19 -27.70 1.91 13.25
CA ASP A 19 -28.72 0.99 12.74
C ASP A 19 -29.54 1.59 11.57
N GLU A 20 -29.20 2.80 11.11
CA GLU A 20 -29.90 3.37 9.95
C GLU A 20 -29.52 2.65 8.66
N VAL A 21 -30.56 2.32 7.89
CA VAL A 21 -30.42 1.69 6.58
C VAL A 21 -29.68 2.64 5.63
N GLY A 22 -28.46 2.29 5.24
CA GLY A 22 -27.64 3.12 4.33
C GLY A 22 -26.19 2.70 4.30
N THR A 23 -25.37 3.50 3.63
CA THR A 23 -23.91 3.30 3.60
C THR A 23 -23.34 3.51 5.00
N PRO A 24 -22.63 2.53 5.58
CA PRO A 24 -22.01 2.71 6.90
C PRO A 24 -20.92 3.77 6.87
N TRP A 25 -20.86 4.59 7.93
CA TRP A 25 -19.89 5.66 8.09
C TRP A 25 -18.85 5.29 9.15
N ALA A 26 -17.58 5.44 8.81
CA ALA A 26 -16.50 5.50 9.78
C ALA A 26 -16.44 6.90 10.40
N ARG A 27 -16.38 6.97 11.72
CA ARG A 27 -16.28 8.22 12.49
C ARG A 27 -15.10 8.09 13.42
N TRP A 28 -14.24 9.10 13.46
CA TRP A 28 -13.11 9.11 14.38
C TRP A 28 -12.76 10.53 14.83
N MET A 29 -12.10 10.61 15.98
CA MET A 29 -11.62 11.87 16.53
C MET A 29 -10.10 11.79 16.69
N ARG A 30 -9.44 12.92 16.48
CA ARG A 30 -8.02 13.08 16.78
C ARG A 30 -7.86 14.16 17.84
N HIS A 31 -7.00 13.89 18.80
CA HIS A 31 -6.56 14.84 19.79
C HIS A 31 -5.09 15.16 19.53
N TYR A 32 -4.74 16.44 19.47
CA TYR A 32 -3.38 16.89 19.24
C TYR A 32 -2.76 17.42 20.53
N GLY A 33 -1.83 16.66 21.09
CA GLY A 33 -0.88 17.09 22.13
C GLY A 33 -1.47 17.91 23.26
N ASP A 34 -0.81 19.01 23.60
CA ASP A 34 -1.19 19.93 24.69
C ASP A 34 -2.28 20.93 24.30
N GLU A 35 -2.68 20.95 23.04
CA GLU A 35 -3.75 21.82 22.58
C GLU A 35 -5.10 21.14 22.84
N SER A 36 -6.04 21.89 23.38
CA SER A 36 -7.43 21.46 23.63
C SER A 36 -8.23 21.28 22.31
N THR A 37 -7.54 21.05 21.22
CA THR A 37 -8.13 20.94 19.88
C THR A 37 -8.48 19.48 19.60
N ILE A 38 -9.77 19.25 19.36
CA ILE A 38 -10.29 17.95 18.90
C ILE A 38 -10.76 18.12 17.46
N GLU A 39 -10.23 17.28 16.59
CA GLU A 39 -10.71 17.18 15.21
C GLU A 39 -11.65 16.00 15.07
N CYS A 40 -12.83 16.24 14.50
CA CYS A 40 -13.84 15.23 14.21
C CYS A 40 -13.87 14.92 12.71
N TYR A 41 -13.88 13.65 12.39
CA TYR A 41 -13.92 13.16 11.01
C TYR A 41 -15.05 12.17 10.82
N ALA A 42 -15.63 12.17 9.62
CA ALA A 42 -16.55 11.16 9.16
C ALA A 42 -16.29 10.86 7.69
N SER A 43 -16.35 9.60 7.31
CA SER A 43 -16.21 9.16 5.92
C SER A 43 -17.10 7.94 5.69
N PRO A 44 -17.77 7.83 4.53
CA PRO A 44 -18.43 6.60 4.16
C PRO A 44 -17.38 5.47 4.07
N ILE A 45 -17.72 4.27 4.55
CA ILE A 45 -16.86 3.10 4.45
C ILE A 45 -16.78 2.62 2.98
N TYR A 46 -17.87 2.76 2.25
CA TYR A 46 -17.92 2.45 0.83
C TYR A 46 -18.17 3.72 0.01
N ALA A 47 -17.41 3.92 -1.04
CA ALA A 47 -17.60 5.05 -1.96
C ALA A 47 -18.73 4.83 -2.96
N ARG A 48 -19.33 3.64 -3.02
CA ARG A 48 -20.25 3.18 -4.05
C ARG A 48 -21.42 4.13 -4.33
N ASP A 49 -22.11 4.60 -3.27
CA ASP A 49 -23.30 5.43 -3.43
C ASP A 49 -22.93 6.83 -3.94
N ILE A 50 -21.80 7.38 -3.46
CA ILE A 50 -21.26 8.66 -3.92
C ILE A 50 -20.78 8.56 -5.37
N LEU A 51 -20.11 7.48 -5.73
CA LEU A 51 -19.65 7.24 -7.10
C LEU A 51 -20.83 7.03 -8.05
N SER A 52 -21.85 6.29 -7.63
CA SER A 52 -23.07 6.09 -8.42
C SER A 52 -23.72 7.44 -8.73
N GLU A 53 -24.07 8.22 -7.72
CA GLU A 53 -24.77 9.50 -7.88
C GLU A 53 -23.95 10.57 -8.62
N HIS A 54 -22.65 10.65 -8.34
CA HIS A 54 -21.83 11.76 -8.81
C HIS A 54 -20.98 11.44 -10.04
N VAL A 55 -20.79 10.17 -10.36
CA VAL A 55 -19.98 9.72 -11.50
C VAL A 55 -20.82 8.90 -12.46
N TRP A 56 -21.27 7.70 -12.05
CA TRP A 56 -21.85 6.75 -13.00
C TRP A 56 -23.15 7.24 -13.61
N ASP A 57 -24.02 7.91 -12.85
CA ASP A 57 -25.28 8.46 -13.33
C ASP A 57 -25.11 9.70 -14.23
N ARG A 58 -23.90 10.26 -14.32
CA ARG A 58 -23.62 11.51 -15.03
C ARG A 58 -22.76 11.35 -16.27
N VAL A 59 -22.12 10.20 -16.45
CA VAL A 59 -21.25 9.95 -17.61
C VAL A 59 -21.99 9.16 -18.69
N ALA A 60 -21.76 9.53 -19.95
CA ALA A 60 -22.31 8.80 -21.10
C ALA A 60 -21.62 7.43 -21.30
N GLY A 61 -20.46 7.22 -20.74
CA GLY A 61 -19.71 5.97 -20.77
C GLY A 61 -18.42 6.10 -19.97
N ALA A 62 -17.94 4.98 -19.45
CA ALA A 62 -16.71 4.91 -18.69
C ALA A 62 -15.94 3.63 -19.02
N VAL A 63 -14.62 3.70 -18.96
CA VAL A 63 -13.72 2.53 -19.05
C VAL A 63 -12.77 2.60 -17.87
N LEU A 64 -12.79 1.55 -17.05
CA LEU A 64 -11.84 1.35 -15.95
C LEU A 64 -10.83 0.29 -16.38
N THR A 65 -9.56 0.60 -16.21
CA THR A 65 -8.48 -0.34 -16.54
C THR A 65 -7.39 -0.27 -15.48
N SER A 66 -6.97 -1.44 -15.01
CA SER A 66 -5.83 -1.59 -14.08
C SER A 66 -5.38 -3.05 -14.09
N ALA A 67 -4.16 -3.29 -13.65
CA ALA A 67 -3.67 -4.65 -13.39
C ALA A 67 -4.30 -5.32 -12.17
N THR A 68 -4.96 -4.54 -11.29
CA THR A 68 -5.44 -4.97 -9.96
C THR A 68 -6.95 -4.80 -9.76
N LEU A 69 -7.75 -4.81 -10.85
CA LEU A 69 -9.22 -4.73 -10.74
C LEU A 69 -9.88 -6.01 -10.22
N THR A 70 -9.18 -7.15 -10.31
CA THR A 70 -9.66 -8.43 -9.77
C THR A 70 -8.95 -8.80 -8.47
N ALA A 71 -9.70 -9.37 -7.55
CA ALA A 71 -9.18 -10.02 -6.35
C ALA A 71 -9.56 -11.50 -6.38
N LEU A 72 -8.59 -12.41 -6.20
CA LEU A 72 -8.79 -13.86 -6.29
C LEU A 72 -9.52 -14.32 -7.57
N GLY A 73 -9.30 -13.61 -8.67
CA GLY A 73 -9.92 -13.91 -9.97
C GLY A 73 -11.34 -13.39 -10.16
N SER A 74 -11.93 -12.68 -9.18
CA SER A 74 -13.26 -12.08 -9.23
C SER A 74 -13.22 -10.56 -9.26
N PHE A 75 -14.24 -9.94 -9.88
CA PHE A 75 -14.51 -8.50 -9.83
C PHE A 75 -15.46 -8.10 -8.69
N ASP A 76 -15.93 -9.03 -7.86
CA ASP A 76 -16.95 -8.77 -6.83
C ASP A 76 -16.55 -7.64 -5.89
N HIS A 77 -15.27 -7.61 -5.48
CA HIS A 77 -14.76 -6.54 -4.63
C HIS A 77 -14.84 -5.17 -5.32
N LEU A 78 -14.42 -5.08 -6.59
CA LEU A 78 -14.54 -3.85 -7.37
C LEU A 78 -15.99 -3.39 -7.47
N MET A 79 -16.90 -4.28 -7.86
CA MET A 79 -18.32 -3.97 -8.01
C MET A 79 -18.93 -3.46 -6.70
N GLN A 80 -18.62 -4.11 -5.59
CA GLN A 80 -19.09 -3.74 -4.25
C GLN A 80 -18.59 -2.36 -3.81
N GLN A 81 -17.32 -2.05 -4.08
CA GLN A 81 -16.67 -0.82 -3.62
C GLN A 81 -17.01 0.39 -4.49
N SER A 82 -17.13 0.19 -5.81
CA SER A 82 -17.27 1.27 -6.77
C SER A 82 -18.70 1.63 -7.11
N GLY A 83 -19.70 0.79 -6.78
CA GLY A 83 -21.09 1.02 -7.15
C GLY A 83 -21.35 1.04 -8.65
N LEU A 84 -20.54 0.35 -9.43
CA LEU A 84 -20.74 0.22 -10.86
C LEU A 84 -22.11 -0.39 -11.18
N PRO A 85 -22.76 0.02 -12.28
CA PRO A 85 -24.01 -0.59 -12.72
C PRO A 85 -23.91 -2.11 -12.90
N ALA A 86 -24.97 -2.84 -12.58
CA ALA A 86 -24.98 -4.30 -12.63
C ALA A 86 -24.74 -4.88 -14.05
N ASP A 87 -25.02 -4.09 -15.09
CA ASP A 87 -24.81 -4.43 -16.49
C ASP A 87 -23.41 -4.06 -17.01
N THR A 88 -22.50 -3.64 -16.12
CA THR A 88 -21.11 -3.32 -16.46
C THR A 88 -20.43 -4.53 -17.12
N LYS A 89 -19.83 -4.30 -18.27
CA LYS A 89 -19.05 -5.32 -18.98
C LYS A 89 -17.69 -5.49 -18.32
N LEU A 90 -17.43 -6.70 -17.85
CA LEU A 90 -16.20 -7.06 -17.19
C LEU A 90 -15.33 -7.91 -18.14
N ALA A 91 -14.06 -7.58 -18.27
CA ALA A 91 -13.13 -8.31 -19.09
C ALA A 91 -11.77 -8.46 -18.37
N ARG A 92 -11.16 -9.61 -18.45
CA ARG A 92 -9.82 -9.90 -17.97
C ARG A 92 -8.96 -10.39 -19.13
N VAL A 93 -7.79 -9.82 -19.24
CA VAL A 93 -6.77 -10.28 -20.18
C VAL A 93 -5.76 -11.13 -19.39
N GLU A 94 -5.37 -12.25 -19.96
CA GLU A 94 -4.36 -13.13 -19.38
C GLU A 94 -3.02 -12.38 -19.24
N SER A 95 -2.31 -12.65 -18.13
CA SER A 95 -0.98 -12.07 -17.90
C SER A 95 -0.01 -12.59 -18.98
N PRO A 96 0.79 -11.73 -19.61
CA PRO A 96 1.85 -12.18 -20.50
C PRO A 96 3.05 -12.77 -19.75
N PHE A 97 3.08 -12.61 -18.43
CA PHE A 97 4.19 -13.09 -17.59
C PHE A 97 3.97 -14.54 -17.16
N ASP A 98 5.02 -15.35 -17.30
CA ASP A 98 5.01 -16.73 -16.81
C ASP A 98 5.26 -16.77 -15.30
N ALA A 99 4.20 -16.97 -14.52
CA ALA A 99 4.28 -17.03 -13.07
C ALA A 99 5.09 -18.24 -12.55
N SER A 100 5.33 -19.28 -13.39
CA SER A 100 6.14 -20.44 -13.01
C SER A 100 7.63 -20.11 -12.84
N LEU A 101 8.09 -19.00 -13.41
CA LEU A 101 9.45 -18.48 -13.23
C LEU A 101 9.66 -17.85 -11.85
N GLY A 102 8.58 -17.50 -11.15
CA GLY A 102 8.62 -16.95 -9.81
C GLY A 102 8.72 -18.01 -8.73
N ARG A 103 9.42 -17.71 -7.64
CA ARG A 103 9.50 -18.55 -6.44
C ARG A 103 8.92 -17.82 -5.25
N PHE A 104 7.84 -18.33 -4.70
CA PHE A 104 7.28 -17.82 -3.43
C PHE A 104 7.86 -18.60 -2.27
N VAL A 105 8.45 -17.90 -1.30
CA VAL A 105 9.09 -18.50 -0.13
C VAL A 105 8.53 -17.86 1.12
N VAL A 106 8.09 -18.69 2.07
CA VAL A 106 7.71 -18.26 3.41
C VAL A 106 8.75 -18.78 4.37
N PRO A 107 9.67 -17.91 4.88
CA PRO A 107 10.66 -18.35 5.86
C PRO A 107 9.98 -18.75 7.16
N SER A 108 10.49 -19.78 7.82
CA SER A 108 10.02 -20.15 9.16
C SER A 108 10.48 -19.09 10.15
N MET A 109 9.51 -18.45 10.81
CA MET A 109 9.74 -17.51 11.90
C MET A 109 9.16 -18.08 13.19
N THR A 110 9.82 -17.77 14.31
CA THR A 110 9.43 -18.24 15.65
C THR A 110 8.67 -17.18 16.44
N SER A 111 8.88 -15.91 16.10
CA SER A 111 8.23 -14.78 16.75
C SER A 111 6.83 -14.56 16.19
N ASP A 112 5.89 -14.24 17.08
CA ASP A 112 4.54 -13.83 16.69
C ASP A 112 4.58 -12.38 16.13
N PRO A 113 3.97 -12.10 14.96
CA PRO A 113 3.86 -10.73 14.43
C PRO A 113 3.15 -9.74 15.38
N SER A 114 2.32 -10.24 16.31
CA SER A 114 1.69 -9.41 17.36
C SER A 114 2.66 -8.98 18.47
N ALA A 115 3.89 -9.52 18.48
CA ALA A 115 4.99 -9.12 19.36
C ALA A 115 6.05 -8.32 18.57
N PRO A 116 5.82 -7.00 18.28
CA PRO A 116 6.56 -6.25 17.28
C PRO A 116 8.08 -6.24 17.48
N ALA A 117 8.55 -6.12 18.74
CA ALA A 117 9.98 -6.05 19.03
C ALA A 117 10.69 -7.40 18.73
N ALA A 118 10.08 -8.52 19.15
CA ALA A 118 10.63 -9.85 18.88
C ALA A 118 10.61 -10.17 17.38
N HIS A 119 9.53 -9.83 16.71
CA HIS A 119 9.37 -10.01 15.27
C HIS A 119 10.39 -9.17 14.47
N THR A 120 10.60 -7.91 14.84
CA THR A 120 11.60 -7.04 14.19
C THR A 120 13.03 -7.57 14.43
N ALA A 121 13.34 -8.04 15.63
CA ALA A 121 14.65 -8.61 15.92
C ALA A 121 14.94 -9.88 15.08
N GLU A 122 13.95 -10.76 14.92
CA GLU A 122 14.09 -11.94 14.07
C GLU A 122 14.20 -11.56 12.58
N LEU A 123 13.46 -10.57 12.12
CA LEU A 123 13.57 -10.02 10.76
C LEU A 123 14.97 -9.46 10.50
N VAL A 124 15.53 -8.69 11.41
CA VAL A 124 16.90 -8.15 11.34
C VAL A 124 17.94 -9.29 11.22
N ALA A 125 17.73 -10.40 11.92
CA ALA A 125 18.63 -11.56 11.85
C ALA A 125 18.53 -12.31 10.50
N LEU A 126 17.34 -12.35 9.88
CA LEU A 126 17.10 -13.05 8.61
C LEU A 126 17.50 -12.24 7.38
N LEU A 127 17.26 -10.91 7.38
CA LEU A 127 17.46 -10.05 6.23
C LEU A 127 18.84 -10.15 5.58
N PRO A 128 19.97 -10.19 6.29
CA PRO A 128 21.29 -10.30 5.66
C PRO A 128 21.44 -11.49 4.72
N ALA A 129 20.91 -12.64 5.09
CA ALA A 129 20.95 -13.83 4.24
C ALA A 129 20.03 -13.72 3.02
N LEU A 130 18.87 -13.08 3.19
CA LEU A 130 17.91 -12.85 2.12
C LEU A 130 18.44 -11.82 1.11
N LEU A 131 19.03 -10.72 1.58
CA LEU A 131 19.59 -9.66 0.73
C LEU A 131 20.75 -10.13 -0.13
N ALA A 132 21.56 -11.07 0.36
CA ALA A 132 22.68 -11.64 -0.39
C ALA A 132 22.25 -12.50 -1.59
N SER A 133 20.97 -12.82 -1.72
CA SER A 133 20.46 -13.74 -2.76
C SER A 133 20.20 -13.08 -4.12
N SER A 134 20.17 -11.76 -4.21
CA SER A 134 19.88 -11.02 -5.44
C SER A 134 20.62 -9.69 -5.49
N GLN A 135 20.93 -9.24 -6.71
CA GLN A 135 21.57 -7.94 -6.93
C GLN A 135 20.60 -6.78 -6.72
N GLY A 136 19.37 -6.90 -7.23
CA GLY A 136 18.30 -5.91 -7.07
C GLY A 136 17.21 -6.45 -6.15
N THR A 137 16.99 -5.80 -5.00
CA THR A 137 16.00 -6.23 -4.00
C THR A 137 15.09 -5.07 -3.58
N LEU A 138 13.79 -5.37 -3.45
CA LEU A 138 12.80 -4.47 -2.87
C LEU A 138 12.27 -5.10 -1.57
N VAL A 139 12.41 -4.38 -0.46
CA VAL A 139 11.85 -4.77 0.84
C VAL A 139 10.72 -3.83 1.22
N LEU A 140 9.53 -4.38 1.41
CA LEU A 140 8.32 -3.62 1.74
C LEU A 140 7.94 -3.81 3.21
N PHE A 141 7.90 -2.70 3.93
CA PHE A 141 7.51 -2.67 5.34
C PHE A 141 6.06 -2.22 5.51
N SER A 142 5.37 -2.81 6.47
CA SER A 142 4.00 -2.43 6.85
C SER A 142 3.96 -1.15 7.69
N SER A 143 5.04 -0.79 8.38
CA SER A 143 5.10 0.40 9.21
C SER A 143 6.43 1.15 9.09
N LYS A 144 6.33 2.48 9.18
CA LYS A 144 7.50 3.37 9.19
C LYS A 144 8.40 3.12 10.41
N ARG A 145 7.81 2.73 11.54
CA ARG A 145 8.56 2.41 12.76
C ARG A 145 9.44 1.18 12.54
N GLN A 146 8.89 0.08 12.04
CA GLN A 146 9.64 -1.14 11.78
C GLN A 146 10.75 -0.92 10.75
N LEU A 147 10.45 -0.17 9.67
CA LEU A 147 11.46 0.21 8.70
C LEU A 147 12.64 0.91 9.37
N GLN A 148 12.38 1.89 10.24
CA GLN A 148 13.43 2.63 10.93
C GLN A 148 14.24 1.74 11.90
N GLU A 149 13.56 0.92 12.71
CA GLU A 149 14.21 -0.04 13.62
C GLU A 149 15.15 -0.98 12.86
N VAL A 150 14.71 -1.50 11.70
CA VAL A 150 15.53 -2.39 10.86
C VAL A 150 16.71 -1.63 10.24
N VAL A 151 16.51 -0.39 9.79
CA VAL A 151 17.57 0.45 9.24
C VAL A 151 18.64 0.74 10.27
N ASP A 152 18.26 1.10 11.49
CA ASP A 152 19.21 1.43 12.58
C ASP A 152 20.14 0.25 12.90
N GLU A 153 19.64 -0.98 12.79
CA GLU A 153 20.42 -2.20 13.04
C GLU A 153 21.26 -2.64 11.83
N LEU A 154 20.76 -2.46 10.60
CA LEU A 154 21.41 -2.96 9.40
C LEU A 154 22.32 -1.92 8.70
N ALA A 155 22.04 -0.63 8.82
CA ALA A 155 22.79 0.42 8.13
C ALA A 155 24.30 0.34 8.37
N PRO A 156 24.82 0.05 9.57
CA PRO A 156 26.28 -0.06 9.79
C PRO A 156 26.96 -1.12 8.92
N ARG A 157 26.21 -2.10 8.44
CA ARG A 157 26.73 -3.23 7.64
C ARG A 157 26.46 -3.11 6.16
N PHE A 158 25.37 -2.39 5.77
CA PHE A 158 24.85 -2.33 4.41
C PHE A 158 24.65 -0.89 3.89
N GLU A 159 25.22 0.13 4.54
CA GLU A 159 24.99 1.55 4.25
C GLU A 159 25.14 1.89 2.76
N SER A 160 26.13 1.30 2.09
CA SER A 160 26.36 1.55 0.66
C SER A 160 25.37 0.86 -0.27
N GLU A 161 24.55 -0.08 0.22
CA GLU A 161 23.61 -0.88 -0.57
C GLU A 161 22.16 -0.47 -0.35
N LEU A 162 21.83 0.13 0.80
CA LEU A 162 20.47 0.52 1.16
C LEU A 162 20.07 1.86 0.56
N LEU A 163 18.85 1.90 0.02
CA LEU A 163 18.15 3.11 -0.41
C LEU A 163 16.82 3.17 0.36
N ILE A 164 16.68 4.18 1.21
CA ILE A 164 15.64 4.20 2.24
C ILE A 164 14.59 5.25 1.90
N GLN A 165 13.33 4.84 1.85
CA GLN A 165 12.22 5.76 1.67
C GLN A 165 12.14 6.77 2.83
N GLY A 166 12.03 8.06 2.48
CA GLY A 166 11.95 9.16 3.44
C GLY A 166 13.27 9.91 3.61
N VAL A 167 14.40 9.35 3.14
CA VAL A 167 15.69 10.03 3.07
C VAL A 167 15.83 10.76 1.73
N MET A 168 15.33 10.14 0.66
CA MET A 168 15.34 10.66 -0.70
C MET A 168 13.95 10.62 -1.30
N SER A 169 13.69 11.37 -2.37
CA SER A 169 12.46 11.24 -3.14
C SER A 169 12.36 9.87 -3.83
N LYS A 170 11.13 9.43 -4.16
CA LYS A 170 10.92 8.15 -4.87
C LYS A 170 11.68 8.09 -6.19
N ALA A 171 11.72 9.19 -6.95
CA ALA A 171 12.43 9.27 -8.22
C ALA A 171 13.95 9.10 -8.02
N GLU A 172 14.54 9.81 -7.07
CA GLU A 172 15.98 9.70 -6.76
C GLU A 172 16.35 8.29 -6.30
N ILE A 173 15.52 7.64 -5.49
CA ILE A 173 15.73 6.25 -5.07
C ILE A 173 15.77 5.32 -6.28
N LEU A 174 14.79 5.44 -7.18
CA LEU A 174 14.71 4.57 -8.37
C LEU A 174 15.90 4.80 -9.32
N ASP A 175 16.31 6.04 -9.53
CA ASP A 175 17.45 6.37 -10.38
C ASP A 175 18.78 5.88 -9.77
N ALA A 176 18.98 6.08 -8.46
CA ALA A 176 20.15 5.58 -7.76
C ALA A 176 20.20 4.03 -7.77
N HIS A 177 19.05 3.39 -7.61
CA HIS A 177 18.95 1.94 -7.66
C HIS A 177 19.36 1.38 -9.02
N ARG A 178 18.77 1.90 -10.11
CA ARG A 178 19.12 1.50 -11.48
C ARG A 178 20.62 1.72 -11.75
N HIS A 179 21.13 2.90 -11.41
CA HIS A 179 22.56 3.22 -11.62
C HIS A 179 23.49 2.23 -10.89
N ARG A 180 23.14 1.80 -9.69
CA ARG A 180 23.94 0.81 -8.95
C ARG A 180 23.93 -0.55 -9.66
N ILE A 181 22.74 -1.04 -10.03
CA ILE A 181 22.59 -2.31 -10.73
C ILE A 181 23.34 -2.30 -12.08
N ASP A 182 23.18 -1.24 -12.87
CA ASP A 182 23.90 -1.05 -14.15
C ASP A 182 25.42 -1.03 -13.98
N SER A 183 25.89 -0.60 -12.81
CA SER A 183 27.32 -0.61 -12.44
C SER A 183 27.79 -1.95 -11.86
N GLY A 184 26.95 -3.00 -11.87
CA GLY A 184 27.27 -4.33 -11.34
C GLY A 184 27.29 -4.41 -9.81
N LYS A 185 26.69 -3.44 -9.12
CA LYS A 185 26.62 -3.38 -7.65
C LYS A 185 25.25 -3.84 -7.15
N SER A 186 25.24 -4.41 -5.94
CA SER A 186 23.98 -4.69 -5.25
C SER A 186 23.29 -3.41 -4.80
N SER A 187 21.96 -3.44 -4.84
CA SER A 187 21.12 -2.33 -4.40
C SER A 187 19.82 -2.82 -3.83
N THR A 188 19.48 -2.35 -2.64
CA THR A 188 18.26 -2.72 -1.93
C THR A 188 17.43 -1.47 -1.61
N ILE A 189 16.18 -1.48 -2.03
CA ILE A 189 15.21 -0.44 -1.68
C ILE A 189 14.42 -0.88 -0.46
N PHE A 190 14.43 -0.07 0.59
CA PHE A 190 13.55 -0.19 1.75
C PHE A 190 12.38 0.77 1.58
N GLY A 191 11.18 0.22 1.33
CA GLY A 191 9.98 0.98 1.01
C GLY A 191 8.79 0.64 1.89
N LEU A 192 7.79 1.50 1.84
CA LEU A 192 6.46 1.35 2.42
C LEU A 192 5.44 1.13 1.29
N ALA A 193 4.15 1.16 1.60
CA ALA A 193 3.05 0.96 0.66
C ALA A 193 3.17 1.75 -0.66
N SER A 194 3.77 2.95 -0.65
CA SER A 194 3.98 3.74 -1.88
C SER A 194 4.98 3.13 -2.87
N PHE A 195 5.79 2.14 -2.45
CA PHE A 195 6.66 1.34 -3.31
C PHE A 195 6.04 0.00 -3.73
N ALA A 196 4.93 -0.40 -3.12
CA ALA A 196 4.20 -1.61 -3.52
C ALA A 196 3.53 -1.46 -4.89
N GLU A 197 3.21 -0.22 -5.28
CA GLU A 197 2.57 0.09 -6.56
C GLU A 197 3.25 1.27 -7.28
N GLY A 198 3.08 1.31 -8.61
CA GLY A 198 3.61 2.40 -9.43
C GLY A 198 5.14 2.47 -9.46
N VAL A 199 5.80 1.32 -9.39
CA VAL A 199 7.24 1.13 -9.55
C VAL A 199 7.48 0.15 -10.69
N ASP A 200 8.34 0.52 -11.64
CA ASP A 200 8.77 -0.30 -12.76
C ASP A 200 10.26 -0.61 -12.62
N LEU A 201 10.55 -1.86 -12.24
CA LEU A 201 11.90 -2.39 -12.02
C LEU A 201 12.05 -3.74 -12.74
N PRO A 202 12.12 -3.74 -14.08
CA PRO A 202 12.21 -4.97 -14.87
C PRO A 202 13.57 -5.66 -14.72
N GLY A 203 13.57 -6.99 -14.88
CA GLY A 203 14.79 -7.81 -14.96
C GLY A 203 15.63 -7.72 -13.68
N ASP A 204 16.91 -7.45 -13.85
CA ASP A 204 17.89 -7.45 -12.75
C ASP A 204 17.68 -6.32 -11.74
N TYR A 205 16.87 -5.29 -12.09
CA TYR A 205 16.54 -4.24 -11.15
C TYR A 205 15.68 -4.73 -9.97
N CYS A 206 14.93 -5.83 -10.12
CA CYS A 206 14.17 -6.39 -9.00
C CYS A 206 14.00 -7.91 -9.16
N GLY A 207 15.05 -8.67 -8.89
CA GLY A 207 15.00 -10.12 -8.86
C GLY A 207 14.41 -10.69 -7.57
N HIS A 208 14.28 -9.87 -6.52
CA HIS A 208 13.81 -10.30 -5.21
C HIS A 208 12.89 -9.25 -4.56
N VAL A 209 11.74 -9.71 -4.07
CA VAL A 209 10.80 -8.89 -3.28
C VAL A 209 10.58 -9.57 -1.94
N ILE A 210 10.74 -8.80 -0.85
CA ILE A 210 10.47 -9.22 0.53
C ILE A 210 9.32 -8.36 1.06
N ILE A 211 8.28 -9.01 1.63
CA ILE A 211 7.07 -8.35 2.13
C ILE A 211 6.86 -8.69 3.60
#